data_4c58676a853cb074e6464ed8dca2904f
#
_entry.id   4c58676a853cb074e6464ed8dca2904f
#
_cell.length_a   1.000
_cell.length_b   1.000
_cell.length_c   1.000
_cell.angle_alpha   90.00
_cell.angle_beta   90.00
_cell.angle_gamma   90.00
#
_symmetry.space_group_name_H-M   'P 1'
#
loop_
_entity.id
_entity.type
_entity.pdbx_description
1 polymer ?
#
loop_
_entity_poly.entity_id
_entity_poly.type
_entity_poly.pdbx_seq_one_letter_code
_entity_poly.pdbx_strand_id
1 'polypeptide(L)'
;SDMAETTSCVLHLAANVPPFDKCDNFFPLVEAMISDKNVSDHHAIIPTMELEKADLHTLPVGERNLLLLVCCKLLCAAAEPYMYEAVTTTLDCGGRSFTAKGKRILSEGWRDIDQTFRTFLKEAPEEAAAFPGFVEGNTYKVAAPTVAERFTQPPKPHTEDTLLSAMENAGKEDIPEDAERKGLGTPATRAAIIEKLVAAGFVERK
;
A
#
# COMPACT_ATOMS: atom_id res chain seq x y z
N SER A 1 -2.29 27.98 -6.35
CA SER A 1 -2.95 28.22 -5.04
C SER A 1 -4.29 27.49 -4.94
N ASP A 2 -5.09 27.49 -5.99
CA ASP A 2 -6.45 26.93 -6.01
C ASP A 2 -6.49 25.40 -5.75
N MET A 3 -5.56 24.64 -6.35
CA MET A 3 -5.50 23.20 -6.19
C MET A 3 -5.11 22.77 -4.77
N ALA A 4 -4.18 23.45 -4.13
CA ALA A 4 -3.76 23.13 -2.76
C ALA A 4 -4.86 23.42 -1.74
N GLU A 5 -5.58 24.52 -1.93
CA GLU A 5 -6.73 24.88 -1.10
C GLU A 5 -7.86 23.88 -1.22
N THR A 6 -8.22 23.51 -2.46
CA THR A 6 -9.24 22.47 -2.72
C THR A 6 -8.82 21.13 -2.12
N THR A 7 -7.57 20.73 -2.29
CA THR A 7 -7.04 19.47 -1.72
C THR A 7 -7.10 19.49 -0.19
N SER A 8 -6.74 20.61 0.43
CA SER A 8 -6.82 20.76 1.89
C SER A 8 -8.27 20.65 2.40
N CYS A 9 -9.23 21.27 1.73
CA CYS A 9 -10.65 21.14 2.08
C CYS A 9 -11.14 19.68 1.96
N VAL A 10 -10.82 19.02 0.86
CA VAL A 10 -11.23 17.62 0.62
C VAL A 10 -10.58 16.68 1.64
N LEU A 11 -9.32 16.90 2.02
CA LEU A 11 -8.65 16.14 3.09
C LEU A 11 -9.39 16.29 4.42
N HIS A 12 -9.79 17.52 4.75
CA HIS A 12 -10.53 17.77 5.98
C HIS A 12 -11.89 17.06 5.98
N LEU A 13 -12.60 17.10 4.87
CA LEU A 13 -13.85 16.35 4.72
C LEU A 13 -13.64 14.84 4.86
N ALA A 14 -12.64 14.27 4.17
CA ALA A 14 -12.32 12.85 4.23
C ALA A 14 -11.94 12.40 5.64
N ALA A 15 -11.19 13.21 6.40
CA ALA A 15 -10.80 12.91 7.77
C ALA A 15 -11.99 12.89 8.75
N ASN A 16 -13.08 13.58 8.45
CA ASN A 16 -14.28 13.59 9.27
C ASN A 16 -15.30 12.49 8.92
N VAL A 17 -15.02 11.68 7.92
CA VAL A 17 -15.90 10.57 7.52
C VAL A 17 -15.55 9.31 8.30
N PRO A 18 -16.53 8.62 8.96
CA PRO A 18 -16.26 7.31 9.55
C PRO A 18 -15.76 6.30 8.50
N PRO A 19 -14.72 5.51 8.80
CA PRO A 19 -14.12 5.30 10.13
C PRO A 19 -12.95 6.23 10.48
N PHE A 20 -12.60 7.21 9.64
CA PHE A 20 -11.41 8.05 9.79
C PHE A 20 -11.56 9.17 10.83
N ASP A 21 -12.80 9.51 11.20
CA ASP A 21 -13.15 10.48 12.25
C ASP A 21 -12.56 10.14 13.64
N LYS A 22 -12.01 8.93 13.77
CA LYS A 22 -11.35 8.44 15.00
C LYS A 22 -9.83 8.41 14.90
N CYS A 23 -9.26 8.83 13.76
CA CYS A 23 -7.82 8.92 13.61
C CYS A 23 -7.32 10.18 14.31
N ASP A 24 -6.84 10.02 15.55
CA ASP A 24 -6.27 11.12 16.32
C ASP A 24 -5.01 11.69 15.68
N ASN A 25 -4.83 13.02 15.75
CA ASN A 25 -3.61 13.73 15.32
C ASN A 25 -3.25 13.64 13.83
N PHE A 26 -4.25 13.62 12.95
CA PHE A 26 -3.99 13.73 11.52
C PHE A 26 -3.66 15.20 11.15
N PHE A 27 -2.39 15.46 10.83
CA PHE A 27 -1.91 16.74 10.31
C PHE A 27 -1.47 16.53 8.85
N PRO A 28 -2.27 16.99 7.86
CA PRO A 28 -1.99 16.70 6.46
C PRO A 28 -0.76 17.44 5.93
N LEU A 29 0.13 16.71 5.29
CA LEU A 29 1.29 17.23 4.56
C LEU A 29 0.91 17.50 3.10
N VAL A 30 0.05 18.47 2.85
CA VAL A 30 -0.53 18.75 1.53
C VAL A 30 0.54 19.04 0.47
N GLU A 31 1.58 19.78 0.81
CA GLU A 31 2.66 20.13 -0.13
C GLU A 31 3.44 18.91 -0.63
N ALA A 32 3.58 17.88 0.22
CA ALA A 32 4.31 16.66 -0.13
C ALA A 32 3.61 15.81 -1.19
N MET A 33 2.29 15.95 -1.33
CA MET A 33 1.50 15.16 -2.28
C MET A 33 1.25 15.87 -3.61
N ILE A 34 1.57 17.16 -3.73
CA ILE A 34 1.38 17.93 -4.96
C ILE A 34 2.69 17.90 -5.76
N SER A 35 2.64 17.33 -6.97
CA SER A 35 3.81 17.25 -7.85
C SER A 35 3.40 17.24 -9.31
N ASP A 36 3.58 18.37 -9.98
CA ASP A 36 3.33 18.51 -11.43
C ASP A 36 4.22 17.57 -12.25
N LYS A 37 5.44 17.31 -11.77
CA LYS A 37 6.39 16.42 -12.42
C LYS A 37 5.93 14.97 -12.54
N ASN A 38 5.08 14.53 -11.61
CA ASN A 38 4.59 13.14 -11.55
C ASN A 38 3.22 12.96 -12.21
N VAL A 39 2.63 14.04 -12.74
CA VAL A 39 1.38 13.99 -13.50
C VAL A 39 1.71 13.89 -14.99
N SER A 40 1.37 12.75 -15.61
CA SER A 40 1.58 12.55 -17.04
C SER A 40 0.32 12.83 -17.85
N ASP A 41 -0.77 12.14 -17.56
CA ASP A 41 -2.02 12.21 -18.34
C ASP A 41 -3.18 12.77 -17.49
N HIS A 42 -3.30 12.29 -16.25
CA HIS A 42 -4.38 12.63 -15.33
C HIS A 42 -3.86 12.80 -13.91
N HIS A 43 -4.52 13.67 -13.15
CA HIS A 43 -4.29 13.75 -11.70
C HIS A 43 -4.82 12.51 -10.98
N ALA A 44 -4.45 12.33 -9.71
CA ALA A 44 -4.97 11.26 -8.88
C ALA A 44 -6.51 11.36 -8.71
N ILE A 45 -7.16 10.22 -8.50
CA ILE A 45 -8.57 10.18 -8.11
C ILE A 45 -8.68 10.62 -6.66
N ILE A 46 -9.42 11.68 -6.43
CA ILE A 46 -9.70 12.23 -5.11
C ILE A 46 -11.21 12.41 -4.93
N PRO A 47 -11.75 12.40 -3.70
CA PRO A 47 -13.14 12.77 -3.46
C PRO A 47 -13.40 14.21 -3.91
N THR A 48 -14.66 14.54 -4.16
CA THR A 48 -15.08 15.91 -4.46
C THR A 48 -15.67 16.57 -3.21
N MET A 49 -15.90 17.88 -3.27
CA MET A 49 -16.56 18.64 -2.21
C MET A 49 -18.00 18.17 -1.92
N GLU A 50 -18.61 17.41 -2.83
CA GLU A 50 -19.92 16.78 -2.61
C GLU A 50 -19.90 15.73 -1.48
N LEU A 51 -18.72 15.28 -1.06
CA LEU A 51 -18.54 14.40 0.10
C LEU A 51 -19.17 14.99 1.38
N GLU A 52 -19.16 16.32 1.53
CA GLU A 52 -19.80 17.03 2.66
C GLU A 52 -21.29 16.74 2.79
N LYS A 53 -21.96 16.56 1.65
CA LYS A 53 -23.42 16.36 1.55
C LYS A 53 -23.81 14.88 1.40
N ALA A 54 -22.81 14.00 1.22
CA ALA A 54 -23.05 12.59 0.93
C ALA A 54 -23.55 11.85 2.17
N ASP A 55 -24.74 11.27 2.10
CA ASP A 55 -25.18 10.29 3.08
C ASP A 55 -24.66 8.90 2.72
N LEU A 56 -23.55 8.51 3.34
CA LEU A 56 -22.90 7.24 3.07
C LEU A 56 -23.75 6.02 3.43
N HIS A 57 -24.77 6.18 4.29
CA HIS A 57 -25.65 5.08 4.66
C HIS A 57 -26.64 4.72 3.55
N THR A 58 -26.91 5.64 2.64
CA THR A 58 -27.82 5.41 1.49
C THR A 58 -27.12 4.75 0.30
N LEU A 59 -25.78 4.74 0.28
CA LEU A 59 -25.00 4.14 -0.80
C LEU A 59 -24.99 2.62 -0.71
N PRO A 60 -25.04 1.90 -1.83
CA PRO A 60 -24.74 0.48 -1.90
C PRO A 60 -23.37 0.20 -1.26
N VAL A 61 -23.26 -0.96 -0.60
CA VAL A 61 -22.05 -1.31 0.18
C VAL A 61 -20.77 -1.21 -0.66
N GLY A 62 -20.80 -1.67 -1.92
CA GLY A 62 -19.65 -1.62 -2.82
C GLY A 62 -19.23 -0.20 -3.16
N GLU A 63 -20.18 0.67 -3.48
CA GLU A 63 -19.92 2.09 -3.80
C GLU A 63 -19.38 2.85 -2.59
N ARG A 64 -20.00 2.62 -1.43
CA ARG A 64 -19.51 3.18 -0.16
C ARG A 64 -18.08 2.75 0.14
N ASN A 65 -17.78 1.46 0.04
CA ASN A 65 -16.44 0.95 0.31
C ASN A 65 -15.40 1.48 -0.68
N LEU A 66 -15.78 1.65 -1.94
CA LEU A 66 -14.90 2.27 -2.94
C LEU A 66 -14.63 3.75 -2.63
N LEU A 67 -15.66 4.52 -2.27
CA LEU A 67 -15.49 5.91 -1.87
C LEU A 67 -14.59 6.03 -0.63
N LEU A 68 -14.81 5.18 0.38
CA LEU A 68 -13.97 5.15 1.57
C LEU A 68 -12.53 4.70 1.26
N LEU A 69 -12.32 3.81 0.29
CA LEU A 69 -10.98 3.46 -0.19
C LEU A 69 -10.28 4.68 -0.80
N VAL A 70 -10.97 5.46 -1.60
CA VAL A 70 -10.42 6.70 -2.19
C VAL A 70 -10.07 7.71 -1.08
N CYS A 71 -10.95 7.89 -0.10
CA CYS A 71 -10.67 8.73 1.08
C CYS A 71 -9.43 8.21 1.85
N CYS A 72 -9.37 6.91 2.12
CA CYS A 72 -8.24 6.28 2.80
C CYS A 72 -6.93 6.57 2.07
N LYS A 73 -6.87 6.34 0.76
CA LYS A 73 -5.65 6.56 -0.02
C LYS A 73 -5.24 8.03 -0.07
N LEU A 74 -6.18 8.95 -0.14
CA LEU A 74 -5.91 10.39 -0.04
C LEU A 74 -5.32 10.74 1.34
N LEU A 75 -5.93 10.27 2.42
CA LEU A 75 -5.46 10.52 3.79
C LEU A 75 -4.08 9.89 4.03
N CYS A 76 -3.85 8.66 3.57
CA CYS A 76 -2.54 8.02 3.66
C CYS A 76 -1.45 8.79 2.89
N ALA A 77 -1.78 9.35 1.71
CA ALA A 77 -0.83 10.13 0.92
C ALA A 77 -0.44 11.45 1.59
N ALA A 78 -1.34 12.02 2.40
CA ALA A 78 -1.10 13.26 3.13
C ALA A 78 -0.57 13.04 4.56
N ALA A 79 -0.50 11.79 5.03
CA ALA A 79 -0.04 11.48 6.37
C ALA A 79 1.49 11.43 6.48
N GLU A 80 1.98 11.46 7.71
CA GLU A 80 3.39 11.23 8.01
C GLU A 80 3.87 9.87 7.46
N PRO A 81 5.14 9.78 7.05
CA PRO A 81 5.68 8.54 6.52
C PRO A 81 5.75 7.44 7.60
N TYR A 82 5.53 6.20 7.17
CA TYR A 82 5.84 5.03 7.97
C TYR A 82 7.36 4.89 8.12
N MET A 83 7.84 4.94 9.36
CA MET A 83 9.27 4.88 9.63
C MET A 83 9.63 3.63 10.44
N TYR A 84 10.65 2.91 9.98
CA TYR A 84 11.15 1.72 10.66
C TYR A 84 12.64 1.54 10.47
N GLU A 85 13.27 0.85 11.40
CA GLU A 85 14.62 0.32 11.24
C GLU A 85 14.55 -1.12 10.72
N ALA A 86 15.23 -1.39 9.61
CA ALA A 86 15.44 -2.74 9.13
C ALA A 86 16.58 -3.37 9.93
N VAL A 87 16.30 -4.44 10.66
CA VAL A 87 17.27 -5.15 11.49
C VAL A 87 17.62 -6.48 10.84
N THR A 88 18.92 -6.73 10.68
CA THR A 88 19.43 -8.04 10.27
C THR A 88 20.36 -8.55 11.35
N THR A 89 20.04 -9.70 11.93
CA THR A 89 20.86 -10.35 12.95
C THR A 89 21.44 -11.63 12.38
N THR A 90 22.74 -11.80 12.57
CA THR A 90 23.46 -13.04 12.23
C THR A 90 23.90 -13.71 13.52
N LEU A 91 23.51 -14.97 13.70
CA LEU A 91 23.83 -15.79 14.85
C LEU A 91 24.76 -16.93 14.43
N ASP A 92 25.85 -17.14 15.12
CA ASP A 92 26.67 -18.33 14.97
C ASP A 92 26.20 -19.42 15.94
N CYS A 93 25.94 -20.60 15.44
CA CYS A 93 25.58 -21.75 16.25
C CYS A 93 26.32 -22.99 15.75
N GLY A 94 27.30 -23.45 16.51
CA GLY A 94 28.10 -24.61 16.15
C GLY A 94 28.85 -24.50 14.82
N GLY A 95 29.37 -23.30 14.52
CA GLY A 95 30.06 -23.01 13.25
C GLY A 95 29.13 -22.88 12.05
N ARG A 96 27.82 -22.74 12.26
CA ARG A 96 26.82 -22.45 11.23
C ARG A 96 26.18 -21.09 11.46
N SER A 97 26.10 -20.32 10.40
CA SER A 97 25.50 -18.99 10.44
C SER A 97 24.00 -19.04 10.17
N PHE A 98 23.22 -18.43 11.06
CA PHE A 98 21.77 -18.27 10.93
C PHE A 98 21.45 -16.79 10.86
N THR A 99 20.66 -16.38 9.88
CA THR A 99 20.28 -15.00 9.69
C THR A 99 18.79 -14.80 9.95
N ALA A 100 18.47 -13.84 10.80
CA ALA A 100 17.10 -13.37 11.03
C ALA A 100 16.98 -11.91 10.57
N LYS A 101 15.88 -11.59 9.89
CA LYS A 101 15.55 -10.24 9.46
C LYS A 101 14.22 -9.80 10.05
N GLY A 102 14.13 -8.56 10.47
CA GLY A 102 12.94 -7.98 11.02
C GLY A 102 12.92 -6.48 10.91
N LYS A 103 11.88 -5.87 11.48
CA LYS A 103 11.70 -4.42 11.52
C LYS A 103 11.43 -3.98 12.94
N ARG A 104 11.99 -2.84 13.33
CA ARG A 104 11.63 -2.10 14.53
C ARG A 104 10.88 -0.84 14.09
N ILE A 105 9.60 -0.77 14.38
CA ILE A 105 8.76 0.36 13.99
C ILE A 105 9.13 1.56 14.87
N LEU A 106 9.39 2.71 14.24
CA LEU A 106 9.66 3.99 14.86
C LEU A 106 8.45 4.90 14.85
N SER A 107 7.68 4.87 13.76
CA SER A 107 6.43 5.61 13.60
C SER A 107 5.51 4.84 12.66
N GLU A 108 4.25 4.66 13.05
CA GLU A 108 3.24 4.01 12.21
C GLU A 108 2.84 4.89 11.02
N GLY A 109 2.86 6.21 11.18
CA GLY A 109 2.55 7.15 10.10
C GLY A 109 1.24 6.82 9.40
N TRP A 110 1.23 6.78 8.08
CA TRP A 110 0.05 6.48 7.27
C TRP A 110 -0.58 5.10 7.53
N ARG A 111 0.15 4.17 8.14
CA ARG A 111 -0.35 2.80 8.40
C ARG A 111 -1.52 2.78 9.37
N ASP A 112 -1.60 3.69 10.31
CA ASP A 112 -2.71 3.78 11.26
C ASP A 112 -4.04 4.02 10.52
N ILE A 113 -4.01 4.86 9.49
CA ILE A 113 -5.18 5.16 8.66
C ILE A 113 -5.58 3.94 7.82
N ASP A 114 -4.61 3.30 7.16
CA ASP A 114 -4.84 2.10 6.35
C ASP A 114 -5.38 0.94 7.22
N GLN A 115 -4.83 0.76 8.41
CA GLN A 115 -5.29 -0.25 9.37
C GLN A 115 -6.70 0.01 9.88
N THR A 116 -7.05 1.27 10.12
CA THR A 116 -8.40 1.69 10.49
C THR A 116 -9.40 1.30 9.39
N PHE A 117 -9.07 1.53 8.14
CA PHE A 117 -9.90 1.15 6.99
C PHE A 117 -10.01 -0.38 6.83
N ARG A 118 -8.90 -1.13 6.95
CA ARG A 118 -8.91 -2.60 6.90
C ARG A 118 -9.76 -3.19 8.02
N THR A 119 -9.66 -2.64 9.22
CA THR A 119 -10.49 -3.05 10.36
C THR A 119 -11.98 -2.81 10.09
N PHE A 120 -12.32 -1.67 9.46
CA PHE A 120 -13.68 -1.38 9.02
C PHE A 120 -14.19 -2.42 8.01
N LEU A 121 -13.34 -2.86 7.08
CA LEU A 121 -13.65 -3.93 6.12
C LEU A 121 -13.66 -5.33 6.75
N LYS A 122 -13.35 -5.46 8.04
CA LYS A 122 -13.21 -6.75 8.76
C LYS A 122 -12.10 -7.64 8.19
N GLU A 123 -11.07 -7.04 7.63
CA GLU A 123 -9.85 -7.76 7.26
C GLU A 123 -9.07 -8.14 8.52
N ALA A 124 -8.41 -9.30 8.47
CA ALA A 124 -7.55 -9.72 9.57
C ALA A 124 -6.39 -8.73 9.74
N PRO A 125 -6.06 -8.33 10.98
CA PRO A 125 -4.93 -7.44 11.21
C PRO A 125 -3.63 -8.12 10.75
N GLU A 126 -2.76 -7.33 10.15
CA GLU A 126 -1.42 -7.79 9.81
C GLU A 126 -0.62 -7.95 11.12
N GLU A 127 -0.39 -9.18 11.55
CA GLU A 127 0.44 -9.46 12.74
C GLU A 127 1.90 -9.08 12.44
N ALA A 128 2.30 -7.92 12.89
CA ALA A 128 3.70 -7.56 12.95
C ALA A 128 4.34 -8.31 14.10
N ALA A 129 4.97 -9.46 13.83
CA ALA A 129 5.78 -10.14 14.83
C ALA A 129 6.90 -9.18 15.30
N ALA A 130 6.89 -8.87 16.60
CA ALA A 130 7.92 -8.04 17.20
C ALA A 130 9.28 -8.75 17.02
N PHE A 131 10.22 -8.08 16.38
CA PHE A 131 11.57 -8.61 16.22
C PHE A 131 12.30 -8.55 17.58
N PRO A 132 12.81 -9.69 18.08
CA PRO A 132 13.49 -9.70 19.36
C PRO A 132 14.74 -8.79 19.31
N GLY A 133 14.98 -8.06 20.39
CA GLY A 133 16.15 -7.21 20.54
C GLY A 133 17.41 -8.05 20.75
N PHE A 134 18.14 -8.34 19.70
CA PHE A 134 19.47 -8.95 19.81
C PHE A 134 20.54 -7.88 20.07
N VAL A 135 21.51 -8.21 20.91
CA VAL A 135 22.66 -7.35 21.19
C VAL A 135 23.91 -8.09 20.71
N GLU A 136 24.75 -7.37 19.95
CA GLU A 136 26.00 -7.91 19.42
C GLU A 136 26.93 -8.40 20.52
N GLY A 137 27.55 -9.55 20.29
CA GLY A 137 28.46 -10.19 21.25
C GLY A 137 27.76 -10.99 22.36
N ASN A 138 26.43 -10.93 22.47
CA ASN A 138 25.71 -11.71 23.46
C ASN A 138 25.50 -13.15 23.00
N THR A 139 25.44 -14.06 23.98
CA THR A 139 25.09 -15.47 23.73
C THR A 139 23.64 -15.72 24.12
N TYR A 140 22.92 -16.40 23.23
CA TYR A 140 21.50 -16.73 23.42
C TYR A 140 21.33 -18.23 23.48
N LYS A 141 20.46 -18.67 24.40
CA LYS A 141 20.14 -20.09 24.53
C LYS A 141 19.13 -20.53 23.50
N VAL A 142 19.43 -21.56 22.72
CA VAL A 142 18.46 -22.20 21.82
C VAL A 142 17.47 -22.99 22.66
N ALA A 143 16.18 -22.62 22.64
CA ALA A 143 15.16 -23.24 23.46
C ALA A 143 14.64 -24.56 22.83
N ALA A 144 14.25 -24.52 21.54
CA ALA A 144 13.69 -25.66 20.82
C ALA A 144 14.01 -25.56 19.33
N PRO A 145 15.12 -26.17 18.86
CA PRO A 145 15.40 -26.20 17.44
C PRO A 145 14.41 -27.13 16.75
N THR A 146 13.83 -26.67 15.64
CA THR A 146 12.95 -27.48 14.80
C THR A 146 13.46 -27.50 13.37
N VAL A 147 13.38 -28.65 12.73
CA VAL A 147 13.65 -28.79 11.29
C VAL A 147 12.31 -28.89 10.59
N ALA A 148 12.00 -27.92 9.74
CA ALA A 148 10.80 -27.92 8.93
C ALA A 148 11.17 -28.28 7.49
N GLU A 149 10.64 -29.39 7.00
CA GLU A 149 10.71 -29.75 5.59
C GLU A 149 9.75 -28.84 4.81
N ARG A 150 10.26 -28.18 3.79
CA ARG A 150 9.46 -27.30 2.93
C ARG A 150 9.77 -27.56 1.47
N PHE A 151 8.75 -27.44 0.64
CA PHE A 151 8.88 -27.57 -0.81
C PHE A 151 8.74 -26.19 -1.45
N THR A 152 9.52 -25.94 -2.49
CA THR A 152 9.32 -24.75 -3.34
C THR A 152 7.97 -24.85 -4.02
N GLN A 153 7.27 -23.73 -4.08
CA GLN A 153 5.99 -23.62 -4.77
C GLN A 153 6.21 -22.89 -6.10
N PRO A 154 5.49 -23.25 -7.16
CA PRO A 154 5.50 -22.46 -8.38
C PRO A 154 4.97 -21.04 -8.09
N PRO A 155 5.33 -20.04 -8.92
CA PRO A 155 4.74 -18.73 -8.82
C PRO A 155 3.22 -18.82 -8.85
N LYS A 156 2.55 -18.03 -8.00
CA LYS A 156 1.09 -17.96 -8.02
C LYS A 156 0.62 -17.35 -9.35
N PRO A 157 -0.51 -17.80 -9.90
CA PRO A 157 -1.15 -17.12 -11.02
C PRO A 157 -1.35 -15.63 -10.69
N HIS A 158 -1.30 -14.80 -11.70
CA HIS A 158 -1.60 -13.37 -11.50
C HIS A 158 -3.06 -13.18 -11.11
N THR A 159 -3.31 -12.31 -10.16
CA THR A 159 -4.59 -11.63 -9.98
C THR A 159 -4.63 -10.42 -10.92
N GLU A 160 -5.79 -9.79 -11.10
CA GLU A 160 -5.88 -8.56 -11.91
C GLU A 160 -4.97 -7.45 -11.35
N ASP A 161 -4.91 -7.30 -10.05
CA ASP A 161 -4.03 -6.35 -9.37
C ASP A 161 -2.55 -6.63 -9.64
N THR A 162 -2.10 -7.88 -9.45
CA THR A 162 -0.70 -8.24 -9.70
C THR A 162 -0.34 -8.19 -11.18
N LEU A 163 -1.30 -8.41 -12.09
CA LEU A 163 -1.10 -8.24 -13.52
C LEU A 163 -0.96 -6.77 -13.90
N LEU A 164 -1.81 -5.88 -13.38
CA LEU A 164 -1.68 -4.44 -13.58
C LEU A 164 -0.32 -3.94 -13.09
N SER A 165 0.11 -4.38 -11.91
CA SER A 165 1.43 -4.05 -11.35
C SER A 165 2.58 -4.58 -12.22
N ALA A 166 2.45 -5.79 -12.76
CA ALA A 166 3.44 -6.37 -13.67
C ALA A 166 3.52 -5.58 -14.99
N MET A 167 2.38 -5.17 -15.55
CA MET A 167 2.33 -4.31 -16.74
C MET A 167 2.99 -2.95 -16.49
N GLU A 168 2.79 -2.36 -15.32
CA GLU A 168 3.42 -1.09 -14.95
C GLU A 168 4.93 -1.19 -14.81
N ASN A 169 5.42 -2.31 -14.32
CA ASN A 169 6.84 -2.52 -14.06
C ASN A 169 7.57 -3.20 -15.24
N ALA A 170 6.85 -3.62 -16.28
CA ALA A 170 7.44 -4.32 -17.42
C ALA A 170 8.52 -3.45 -18.11
N GLY A 171 9.70 -4.02 -18.30
CA GLY A 171 10.80 -3.36 -18.98
C GLY A 171 11.48 -2.23 -18.21
N LYS A 172 11.19 -2.01 -16.94
CA LYS A 172 11.83 -0.95 -16.14
C LYS A 172 13.36 -1.07 -16.08
N GLU A 173 13.88 -2.29 -16.16
CA GLU A 173 15.32 -2.55 -16.14
C GLU A 173 16.00 -2.22 -17.48
N ASP A 174 15.24 -2.23 -18.58
CA ASP A 174 15.73 -2.05 -19.95
C ASP A 174 15.47 -0.64 -20.50
N ILE A 175 14.71 0.19 -19.78
CA ILE A 175 14.28 1.51 -20.23
C ILE A 175 15.08 2.60 -19.51
N PRO A 176 15.68 3.58 -20.25
CA PRO A 176 16.36 4.73 -19.65
C PRO A 176 15.48 5.47 -18.63
N GLU A 177 16.10 6.05 -17.59
CA GLU A 177 15.37 6.78 -16.53
C GLU A 177 14.56 7.98 -17.01
N ASP A 178 14.96 8.57 -18.14
CA ASP A 178 14.35 9.72 -18.79
C ASP A 178 13.24 9.37 -19.80
N ALA A 179 12.93 8.09 -19.98
CA ALA A 179 11.90 7.68 -20.92
C ALA A 179 10.51 8.12 -20.44
N GLU A 180 9.76 8.75 -21.32
CA GLU A 180 8.40 9.27 -21.06
C GLU A 180 7.39 8.19 -20.71
N ARG A 181 7.62 6.94 -21.14
CA ARG A 181 6.73 5.79 -20.88
C ARG A 181 7.51 4.62 -20.29
N LYS A 182 7.09 4.22 -19.11
CA LYS A 182 7.59 3.02 -18.43
C LYS A 182 6.46 1.98 -18.33
N GLY A 183 6.76 0.74 -18.75
CA GLY A 183 5.79 -0.35 -18.69
C GLY A 183 4.93 -0.52 -19.95
N LEU A 184 3.96 -1.42 -19.87
CA LEU A 184 3.00 -1.73 -20.92
C LEU A 184 1.70 -0.96 -20.71
N GLY A 185 1.34 -0.15 -21.69
CA GLY A 185 0.12 0.67 -21.64
C GLY A 185 0.19 1.82 -20.61
N THR A 186 -0.83 2.65 -20.59
CA THR A 186 -1.02 3.71 -19.59
C THR A 186 -1.97 3.23 -18.48
N PRO A 187 -2.01 3.87 -17.31
CA PRO A 187 -3.00 3.55 -16.28
C PRO A 187 -4.44 3.47 -16.80
N ALA A 188 -4.82 4.40 -17.70
CA ALA A 188 -6.15 4.46 -18.29
C ALA A 188 -6.44 3.30 -19.28
N THR A 189 -5.42 2.70 -19.90
CA THR A 189 -5.61 1.69 -20.97
C THR A 189 -5.37 0.26 -20.51
N ARG A 190 -4.65 0.02 -19.40
CA ARG A 190 -4.27 -1.32 -18.94
C ARG A 190 -5.48 -2.21 -18.67
N ALA A 191 -6.50 -1.70 -17.97
CA ALA A 191 -7.72 -2.46 -17.71
C ALA A 191 -8.42 -2.88 -19.02
N ALA A 192 -8.55 -1.97 -19.98
CA ALA A 192 -9.16 -2.26 -21.27
C ALA A 192 -8.36 -3.29 -22.10
N ILE A 193 -7.03 -3.33 -21.94
CA ILE A 193 -6.18 -4.35 -22.57
C ILE A 193 -6.49 -5.74 -21.98
N ILE A 194 -6.59 -5.84 -20.65
CA ILE A 194 -6.94 -7.10 -19.96
C ILE A 194 -8.32 -7.58 -20.43
N GLU A 195 -9.32 -6.69 -20.46
CA GLU A 195 -10.66 -7.04 -20.96
C GLU A 195 -10.63 -7.58 -22.39
N LYS A 196 -9.84 -6.97 -23.28
CA LYS A 196 -9.69 -7.46 -24.66
C LYS A 196 -9.05 -8.84 -24.72
N LEU A 197 -8.05 -9.12 -23.88
CA LEU A 197 -7.39 -10.42 -23.82
C LEU A 197 -8.34 -11.51 -23.31
N VAL A 198 -9.16 -11.19 -22.31
CA VAL A 198 -10.21 -12.10 -21.81
C VAL A 198 -11.28 -12.33 -22.89
N ALA A 199 -11.78 -11.29 -23.53
CA ALA A 199 -12.77 -11.41 -24.60
C ALA A 199 -12.28 -12.20 -25.82
N ALA A 200 -10.98 -12.11 -26.12
CA ALA A 200 -10.34 -12.86 -27.20
C ALA A 200 -9.95 -14.31 -26.82
N GLY A 201 -10.13 -14.70 -25.54
CA GLY A 201 -9.82 -16.05 -25.06
C GLY A 201 -8.32 -16.32 -24.83
N PHE A 202 -7.46 -15.28 -24.79
CA PHE A 202 -6.05 -15.43 -24.47
C PHE A 202 -5.80 -15.55 -22.96
N VAL A 203 -6.70 -15.03 -22.16
CA VAL A 203 -6.64 -15.05 -20.70
C VAL A 203 -8.01 -15.48 -20.18
N GLU A 204 -8.03 -16.30 -19.13
CA GLU A 204 -9.24 -16.77 -18.46
C GLU A 204 -9.25 -16.26 -17.01
N ARG A 205 -10.41 -15.75 -16.57
CA ARG A 205 -10.67 -15.46 -15.16
C ARG A 205 -11.16 -16.71 -14.46
N LYS A 206 -10.56 -17.05 -13.33
CA LYS A 206 -10.94 -18.18 -12.48
C LYS A 206 -11.54 -17.71 -11.17
#